data_dee5b9f8958aa4246a56604f0a311646
#
_entry.id   dee5b9f8958aa4246a56604f0a311646
#
_cell.length_a   1.000
_cell.length_b   1.000
_cell.length_c   1.000
_cell.angle_alpha   90.00
_cell.angle_beta   90.00
_cell.angle_gamma   90.00
#
_symmetry.space_group_name_H-M   'P 1'
#
loop_
_entity.id
_entity.type
_entity.pdbx_description
1 polymer ?
#
loop_
_entity_poly.entity_id
_entity_poly.type
_entity_poly.pdbx_seq_one_letter_code
_entity_poly.pdbx_strand_id
1 'polypeptide(L)' 'MSTEEIMQCLEDLQLPEGTKRRCRELAEAQQYEAVWQALRCTRMRFLEEMHTAQDRLDRLDQLIYLMKKKSDGGERP' A
#
# COMPACT_ATOMS: atom_id res chain seq x y z
N MET A 1 10.37 -23.55 -1.37
CA MET A 1 10.29 -22.62 -0.24
C MET A 1 9.70 -23.33 0.97
N SER A 2 10.38 -23.29 2.10
CA SER A 2 9.90 -23.97 3.31
C SER A 2 8.86 -23.11 4.02
N THR A 3 8.08 -23.75 4.90
CA THR A 3 7.09 -23.02 5.72
C THR A 3 7.78 -21.95 6.56
N GLU A 4 8.95 -22.24 7.11
CA GLU A 4 9.71 -21.27 7.91
C GLU A 4 10.13 -20.06 7.10
N GLU A 5 10.54 -20.27 5.85
CA GLU A 5 10.88 -19.15 4.95
C GLU A 5 9.67 -18.29 4.66
N ILE A 6 8.51 -18.92 4.43
CA ILE A 6 7.25 -18.20 4.20
C ILE A 6 6.90 -17.38 5.44
N MET A 7 7.02 -17.98 6.62
CA MET A 7 6.72 -17.29 7.88
C MET A 7 7.64 -16.09 8.08
N GLN A 8 8.94 -16.23 7.77
CA GLN A 8 9.89 -15.14 7.89
C GLN A 8 9.56 -14.02 6.91
N CYS A 9 9.21 -14.35 5.67
CA CYS A 9 8.80 -13.36 4.68
C CYS A 9 7.57 -12.59 5.15
N LEU A 10 6.60 -13.28 5.74
CA LEU A 10 5.40 -12.64 6.27
C LEU A 10 5.73 -11.67 7.41
N GLU A 11 6.71 -12.02 8.24
CA GLU A 11 7.15 -11.11 9.32
C GLU A 11 7.86 -9.89 8.76
N ASP A 12 8.63 -10.05 7.69
CA ASP A 12 9.38 -8.95 7.09
C ASP A 12 8.48 -7.98 6.32
N LEU A 13 7.33 -8.46 5.85
CA LEU A 13 6.34 -7.60 5.21
C LEU A 13 5.54 -6.85 6.26
N GLN A 14 5.34 -5.57 6.04
CA GLN A 14 4.53 -4.75 6.94
C GLN A 14 3.06 -4.88 6.59
N LEU A 15 2.52 -6.09 6.82
CA LEU A 15 1.12 -6.39 6.56
C LEU A 15 0.25 -5.96 7.74
N PRO A 16 -1.03 -5.62 7.49
CA PRO A 16 -1.98 -5.42 8.58
C PRO A 16 -2.04 -6.67 9.46
N GLU A 17 -2.20 -6.48 10.76
CA GLU A 17 -2.16 -7.59 11.74
C GLU A 17 -3.14 -8.72 11.41
N GLY A 18 -4.36 -8.38 11.02
CA GLY A 18 -5.36 -9.39 10.66
C GLY A 18 -4.94 -10.23 9.46
N THR A 19 -4.40 -9.58 8.43
CA THR A 19 -3.90 -10.25 7.23
C THR A 19 -2.70 -11.12 7.56
N LYS A 20 -1.76 -10.60 8.35
CA LYS A 20 -0.57 -11.31 8.76
C LYS A 20 -0.91 -12.57 9.53
N ARG A 21 -1.82 -12.46 10.50
CA ARG A 21 -2.28 -13.60 11.29
C ARG A 21 -2.91 -14.67 10.43
N ARG A 22 -3.81 -14.26 9.53
CA ARG A 22 -4.49 -15.20 8.65
C ARG A 22 -3.50 -15.91 7.73
N CYS A 23 -2.56 -15.18 7.13
CA CYS A 23 -1.56 -15.80 6.27
C CYS A 23 -0.69 -16.77 7.04
N ARG A 24 -0.33 -16.42 8.29
CA ARG A 24 0.46 -17.30 9.14
C ARG A 24 -0.29 -18.60 9.43
N GLU A 25 -1.56 -18.50 9.84
CA GLU A 25 -2.39 -19.66 10.11
C GLU A 25 -2.53 -20.58 8.89
N LEU A 26 -2.76 -19.97 7.73
CA LEU A 26 -2.88 -20.72 6.48
C LEU A 26 -1.56 -21.39 6.10
N ALA A 27 -0.45 -20.72 6.29
CA ALA A 27 0.88 -21.28 5.99
C ALA A 27 1.20 -22.45 6.93
N GLU A 28 0.87 -22.30 8.21
CA GLU A 28 1.06 -23.39 9.19
C GLU A 28 0.23 -24.61 8.84
N ALA A 29 -0.97 -24.40 8.30
CA ALA A 29 -1.86 -25.48 7.85
C ALA A 29 -1.50 -25.96 6.45
N GLN A 30 -0.42 -25.47 5.85
CA GLN A 30 0.06 -25.82 4.51
C GLN A 30 -0.98 -25.54 3.42
N GLN A 31 -1.82 -24.54 3.65
CA GLN A 31 -2.80 -24.05 2.68
C GLN A 31 -2.17 -22.98 1.80
N TYR A 32 -1.18 -23.36 1.00
CA TYR A 32 -0.36 -22.41 0.27
C TYR A 32 -1.10 -21.64 -0.81
N GLU A 33 -2.07 -22.28 -1.46
CA GLU A 33 -2.87 -21.57 -2.45
C GLU A 33 -3.72 -20.48 -1.80
N ALA A 34 -4.25 -20.75 -0.61
CA ALA A 34 -5.01 -19.75 0.14
C ALA A 34 -4.12 -18.60 0.58
N VAL A 35 -2.87 -18.87 0.96
CA VAL A 35 -1.88 -17.83 1.27
C VAL A 35 -1.64 -16.96 0.04
N TRP A 36 -1.44 -17.58 -1.12
CA TRP A 36 -1.21 -16.88 -2.37
C TRP A 36 -2.39 -15.97 -2.73
N GLN A 37 -3.61 -16.46 -2.60
CA GLN A 37 -4.81 -15.66 -2.85
C GLN A 37 -4.90 -14.47 -1.90
N ALA A 38 -4.65 -14.69 -0.62
CA ALA A 38 -4.68 -13.62 0.38
C ALA A 38 -3.64 -12.55 0.08
N LEU A 39 -2.44 -12.96 -0.34
CA LEU A 39 -1.38 -12.02 -0.69
C LEU A 39 -1.72 -11.23 -1.95
N ARG A 40 -2.34 -11.86 -2.93
CA ARG A 40 -2.79 -11.16 -4.13
C ARG A 40 -3.84 -10.10 -3.81
N CYS A 41 -4.79 -10.44 -2.97
CA CYS A 41 -5.80 -9.47 -2.54
C CYS A 41 -5.17 -8.30 -1.80
N THR A 42 -4.20 -8.57 -0.95
CA THR A 42 -3.47 -7.53 -0.21
C THR A 42 -2.70 -6.63 -1.17
N ARG A 43 -2.05 -7.21 -2.19
CA ARG A 43 -1.33 -6.46 -3.21
C ARG A 43 -2.27 -5.50 -3.95
N MET A 44 -3.44 -5.97 -4.34
CA MET A 44 -4.43 -5.13 -5.03
C MET A 44 -4.87 -3.98 -4.15
N ARG A 45 -5.08 -4.24 -2.86
CA ARG A 45 -5.47 -3.21 -1.90
C ARG A 45 -4.38 -2.15 -1.75
N PHE A 46 -3.12 -2.56 -1.67
CA PHE A 46 -1.99 -1.62 -1.58
C PHE A 46 -1.88 -0.77 -2.85
N LEU A 47 -2.13 -1.36 -4.01
CA LEU A 47 -2.12 -0.60 -5.27
C LEU A 47 -3.23 0.45 -5.29
N GLU A 48 -4.41 0.12 -4.81
CA GLU A 48 -5.52 1.07 -4.72
C GLU A 48 -5.18 2.21 -3.77
N GLU A 49 -4.60 1.90 -2.62
CA GLU A 49 -4.16 2.91 -1.65
C GLU A 49 -3.09 3.82 -2.25
N MET A 50 -2.15 3.24 -2.99
CA MET A 50 -1.10 3.99 -3.65
C MET A 50 -1.67 4.93 -4.70
N HIS A 51 -2.60 4.46 -5.52
CA HIS A 51 -3.25 5.29 -6.53
C HIS A 51 -4.01 6.46 -5.89
N THR A 52 -4.73 6.19 -4.79
CA THR A 52 -5.44 7.24 -4.07
C THR A 52 -4.47 8.27 -3.50
N ALA A 53 -3.37 7.82 -2.93
CA ALA A 53 -2.34 8.72 -2.39
C ALA A 53 -1.71 9.53 -3.51
N GLN A 54 -1.46 8.92 -4.67
CA GLN A 54 -0.90 9.61 -5.83
C GLN A 54 -1.85 10.69 -6.34
N ASP A 55 -3.14 10.39 -6.41
CA ASP A 55 -4.14 11.37 -6.83
C ASP A 55 -4.18 12.56 -5.88
N ARG A 56 -4.10 12.31 -4.59
CA ARG A 56 -4.07 13.38 -3.58
C ARG A 56 -2.82 14.24 -3.73
N LEU A 57 -1.69 13.61 -3.97
CA LEU A 57 -0.44 14.32 -4.17
C LEU A 57 -0.52 15.20 -5.42
N ASP A 58 -1.05 14.67 -6.51
CA ASP A 58 -1.20 15.41 -7.76
C ASP A 58 -2.10 16.64 -7.57
N ARG A 59 -3.20 16.49 -6.85
CA ARG A 59 -4.10 17.59 -6.56
C ARG A 59 -3.45 18.64 -5.67
N LEU A 60 -2.68 18.19 -4.68
CA LEU A 60 -1.97 19.09 -3.79
C LEU A 60 -0.93 19.88 -4.57
N ASP A 61 -0.15 19.22 -5.41
CA ASP A 61 0.86 19.86 -6.23
C ASP A 61 0.24 20.90 -7.16
N GLN A 62 -0.90 20.57 -7.75
CA GLN A 62 -1.63 21.50 -8.61
C GLN A 62 -2.07 22.74 -7.82
N LEU A 63 -2.61 22.52 -6.63
CA LEU A 63 -3.04 23.63 -5.79
C LEU A 63 -1.88 24.51 -5.37
N ILE A 64 -0.76 23.91 -4.98
CA ILE A 64 0.45 24.66 -4.62
C ILE A 64 0.88 25.54 -5.80
N TYR A 65 0.89 24.98 -7.00
CA TYR A 65 1.27 25.71 -8.21
C TYR A 65 0.32 26.91 -8.45
N LEU A 66 -1.00 26.67 -8.34
CA LEU A 66 -1.98 27.72 -8.56
C LEU A 66 -1.89 28.82 -7.50
N MET A 67 -1.65 28.45 -6.25
CA MET A 67 -1.51 29.42 -5.17
C MET A 67 -0.26 30.28 -5.35
N LYS A 68 0.83 29.67 -5.75
CA LYS A 68 2.07 30.38 -6.02
C LYS A 68 1.88 31.37 -7.17
N LYS A 69 1.24 30.94 -8.23
CA LYS A 69 0.96 31.79 -9.38
C LYS A 69 0.07 32.97 -9.00
N LYS A 70 -0.95 32.71 -8.18
CA LYS A 70 -1.84 33.77 -7.72
C LYS A 70 -1.13 34.77 -6.84
N SER A 71 -0.25 34.29 -5.94
CA SER A 71 0.53 35.15 -5.07
C SER A 71 1.48 36.05 -5.89
N ASP A 72 2.18 35.47 -6.86
CA ASP A 72 3.07 36.22 -7.74
C ASP A 72 2.29 37.25 -8.57
N GLY A 73 1.13 36.85 -9.08
CA GLY A 73 0.26 37.74 -9.82
C GLY A 73 -0.32 38.86 -8.95
N GLY A 74 -0.58 38.57 -7.68
CA GLY A 74 -1.09 39.56 -6.73
C GLY A 74 -0.05 40.57 -6.33
N GLU A 75 1.23 40.24 -6.37
CA GLU A 75 2.32 41.13 -6.03
C GLU A 75 2.66 42.07 -7.17
N ARG A 76 2.21 41.80 -8.36
CA ARG A 76 2.45 42.63 -9.52
C ARG A 76 1.25 43.53 -9.76
N PRO A 77 1.44 44.81 -9.59
CA PRO A 77 0.37 45.77 -9.88
C PRO A 77 0.02 45.80 -11.36
#